data_7393d4b1440eea0aebbe64996b113dfc
#
_entry.id   7393d4b1440eea0aebbe64996b113dfc
#
_cell.length_a   1.000
_cell.length_b   1.000
_cell.length_c   1.000
_cell.angle_alpha   90.00
_cell.angle_beta   90.00
_cell.angle_gamma   90.00
#
_symmetry.space_group_name_H-M   'P 1'
#
loop_
_entity.id
_entity.type
_entity.pdbx_description
1 polymer ?
#
loop_
_entity_poly.entity_id
_entity_poly.type
_entity_poly.pdbx_seq_one_letter_code
_entity_poly.pdbx_strand_id
1 'polypeptide(L)'
;MGLIPVTLYDVPAPAKINLFLHVVGRRPGDGYHLLQTVFRFVDLCDTLHFEARADGQVTRAYDLPGVPPEQDLTVRAARALQQATGTRAGAQIGLEKRIPQGGGLGGGSSDAATTLIALNRLWNTGLSRAELMALALPLGADVPVFVFGQSAFAEGVGEQLSAVTLPPAAYVLAQPDASVPTVEIFRAPDLTRDSSSIRMADFLADPTSAFGRNDLEPAVFRRYPRIEESADWLKSRLKVQLQDRTCVNVRMSGSGACLYAEFSTLQQAVLAEKEITATMRVAGKTTSPAHPEFRLIKASAGLVEHPLRYWIAR
;
A
#
# COMPACT_ATOMS: atom_id res chain seq x y z
N MET A 1 -13.74 38.06 -16.81
CA MET A 1 -14.30 36.72 -16.87
C MET A 1 -13.40 35.87 -15.94
N GLY A 2 -13.80 35.68 -14.67
CA GLY A 2 -13.02 34.87 -13.74
C GLY A 2 -13.05 33.45 -14.20
N LEU A 3 -11.88 32.85 -14.45
CA LEU A 3 -11.74 31.42 -14.73
C LEU A 3 -12.27 30.68 -13.49
N ILE A 4 -13.27 29.83 -13.68
CA ILE A 4 -13.71 28.89 -12.64
C ILE A 4 -12.47 28.07 -12.28
N PRO A 5 -12.05 28.04 -11.01
CA PRO A 5 -10.90 27.21 -10.64
C PRO A 5 -11.19 25.78 -11.03
N VAL A 6 -10.29 25.18 -11.79
CA VAL A 6 -10.40 23.76 -12.14
C VAL A 6 -10.11 22.97 -10.88
N THR A 7 -11.02 22.09 -10.51
CA THR A 7 -10.95 21.27 -9.30
C THR A 7 -11.12 19.80 -9.63
N LEU A 8 -10.49 18.94 -8.86
CA LEU A 8 -10.68 17.50 -8.87
C LEU A 8 -11.04 17.06 -7.46
N TYR A 9 -12.23 16.53 -7.27
CA TYR A 9 -12.71 16.03 -5.99
C TYR A 9 -12.83 14.50 -6.00
N ASP A 10 -12.80 13.91 -4.82
CA ASP A 10 -13.01 12.48 -4.56
C ASP A 10 -12.05 11.57 -5.37
N VAL A 11 -10.79 12.02 -5.50
CA VAL A 11 -9.76 11.28 -6.25
C VAL A 11 -9.22 10.14 -5.38
N PRO A 12 -9.43 8.86 -5.76
CA PRO A 12 -9.05 7.73 -4.93
C PRO A 12 -7.56 7.43 -5.02
N ALA A 13 -6.95 7.16 -3.86
CA ALA A 13 -5.60 6.66 -3.71
C ALA A 13 -5.64 5.27 -3.03
N PRO A 14 -5.63 4.17 -3.80
CA PRO A 14 -5.82 2.82 -3.27
C PRO A 14 -4.59 2.33 -2.50
N ALA A 15 -4.81 1.47 -1.51
CA ALA A 15 -3.75 0.72 -0.87
C ALA A 15 -3.19 -0.38 -1.79
N LYS A 16 -2.01 -0.91 -1.43
CA LYS A 16 -1.45 -2.15 -2.01
C LYS A 16 -1.15 -3.17 -0.92
N ILE A 17 -1.11 -4.41 -1.31
CA ILE A 17 -0.50 -5.49 -0.52
C ILE A 17 0.62 -6.14 -1.32
N ASN A 18 1.55 -6.79 -0.61
CA ASN A 18 2.56 -7.65 -1.20
C ASN A 18 2.08 -9.10 -1.07
N LEU A 19 1.80 -9.79 -2.18
CA LEU A 19 1.36 -11.19 -2.15
C LEU A 19 2.48 -12.13 -1.67
N PHE A 20 3.72 -11.78 -1.95
CA PHE A 20 4.93 -12.31 -1.33
C PHE A 20 6.01 -11.21 -1.33
N LEU A 21 7.08 -11.38 -0.58
CA LEU A 21 8.23 -10.49 -0.62
C LEU A 21 9.50 -11.29 -0.30
N HIS A 22 10.35 -11.47 -1.28
CA HIS A 22 11.64 -12.11 -1.12
C HIS A 22 12.75 -11.05 -1.14
N VAL A 23 13.74 -11.20 -0.26
CA VAL A 23 14.98 -10.43 -0.28
C VAL A 23 16.04 -11.31 -0.93
N VAL A 24 16.36 -11.02 -2.19
CA VAL A 24 17.21 -11.88 -3.03
C VAL A 24 18.68 -11.44 -3.06
N GLY A 25 19.02 -10.37 -2.36
CA GLY A 25 20.39 -9.89 -2.30
C GLY A 25 20.51 -8.43 -1.85
N ARG A 26 21.69 -7.88 -2.07
CA ARG A 26 22.00 -6.45 -1.90
C ARG A 26 22.61 -5.88 -3.17
N ARG A 27 22.20 -4.68 -3.54
CA ARG A 27 22.76 -3.97 -4.70
C ARG A 27 24.17 -3.50 -4.36
N PRO A 28 25.16 -3.84 -5.23
CA PRO A 28 26.53 -3.34 -5.07
C PRO A 28 26.54 -1.80 -5.17
N GLY A 29 27.32 -1.16 -4.33
CA GLY A 29 27.55 0.28 -4.34
C GLY A 29 26.77 1.07 -3.29
N ASP A 30 25.47 0.88 -3.14
CA ASP A 30 24.65 1.61 -2.18
C ASP A 30 24.04 0.73 -1.07
N GLY A 31 24.14 -0.60 -1.21
CA GLY A 31 23.70 -1.58 -0.22
C GLY A 31 22.19 -1.72 -0.07
N TYR A 32 21.39 -1.15 -0.98
CA TYR A 32 19.95 -1.37 -1.01
C TYR A 32 19.63 -2.85 -1.23
N HIS A 33 18.57 -3.32 -0.59
CA HIS A 33 18.13 -4.70 -0.74
C HIS A 33 17.49 -4.92 -2.11
N LEU A 34 17.90 -5.99 -2.79
CA LEU A 34 17.24 -6.46 -3.99
C LEU A 34 16.07 -7.33 -3.59
N LEU A 35 14.91 -7.04 -4.15
CA LEU A 35 13.64 -7.64 -3.80
C LEU A 35 13.00 -8.32 -5.00
N GLN A 36 12.18 -9.33 -4.72
CA GLN A 36 11.15 -9.80 -5.63
C GLN A 36 9.82 -9.83 -4.87
N THR A 37 8.78 -9.25 -5.47
CA THR A 37 7.44 -9.21 -4.88
C THR A 37 6.38 -9.13 -5.96
N VAL A 38 5.12 -9.41 -5.60
CA VAL A 38 3.97 -9.02 -6.40
C VAL A 38 3.13 -8.02 -5.63
N PHE A 39 2.94 -6.86 -6.23
CA PHE A 39 2.01 -5.86 -5.74
C PHE A 39 0.61 -6.11 -6.26
N ARG A 40 -0.37 -6.04 -5.37
CA ARG A 40 -1.79 -6.02 -5.70
C ARG A 40 -2.47 -4.82 -5.05
N PHE A 41 -3.23 -4.07 -5.82
CA PHE A 41 -4.08 -3.01 -5.28
C PHE A 41 -5.33 -3.58 -4.62
N VAL A 42 -5.81 -2.88 -3.61
CA VAL A 42 -7.07 -3.19 -2.90
C VAL A 42 -7.92 -1.93 -2.79
N ASP A 43 -9.23 -2.09 -2.65
CA ASP A 43 -10.21 -0.99 -2.67
C ASP A 43 -10.30 -0.17 -1.36
N LEU A 44 -9.41 -0.43 -0.40
CA LEU A 44 -9.18 0.49 0.71
C LEU A 44 -8.41 1.71 0.18
N CYS A 45 -9.07 2.88 0.12
CA CYS A 45 -8.50 4.08 -0.48
C CYS A 45 -8.49 5.26 0.49
N ASP A 46 -7.43 6.06 0.43
CA ASP A 46 -7.48 7.46 0.83
C ASP A 46 -8.21 8.27 -0.24
N THR A 47 -8.67 9.47 0.10
CA THR A 47 -9.36 10.35 -0.85
C THR A 47 -8.65 11.69 -0.92
N LEU A 48 -8.31 12.13 -2.13
CA LEU A 48 -7.65 13.41 -2.35
C LEU A 48 -8.55 14.39 -3.09
N HIS A 49 -8.35 15.67 -2.80
CA HIS A 49 -9.02 16.78 -3.46
C HIS A 49 -7.96 17.77 -3.91
N PHE A 50 -8.12 18.32 -5.11
CA PHE A 50 -7.17 19.26 -5.71
C PHE A 50 -7.90 20.48 -6.22
N GLU A 51 -7.50 21.66 -5.75
CA GLU A 51 -7.98 22.96 -6.25
C GLU A 51 -6.81 23.71 -6.89
N ALA A 52 -6.94 24.06 -8.16
CA ALA A 52 -5.91 24.80 -8.88
C ALA A 52 -5.73 26.20 -8.28
N ARG A 53 -4.47 26.64 -8.15
CA ARG A 53 -4.06 27.96 -7.66
C ARG A 53 -3.26 28.70 -8.73
N ALA A 54 -3.58 29.95 -8.96
CA ALA A 54 -2.87 30.80 -9.94
C ALA A 54 -1.58 31.43 -9.38
N ASP A 55 -1.39 31.38 -8.05
CA ASP A 55 -0.23 31.99 -7.36
C ASP A 55 1.01 31.08 -7.34
N GLY A 56 0.92 29.88 -7.92
CA GLY A 56 2.02 28.92 -7.99
C GLY A 56 2.31 28.19 -6.68
N GLN A 57 1.57 28.47 -5.61
CA GLN A 57 1.82 27.83 -4.33
C GLN A 57 1.22 26.42 -4.26
N VAL A 58 1.93 25.52 -3.60
CA VAL A 58 1.44 24.19 -3.21
C VAL A 58 1.19 24.20 -1.71
N THR A 59 -0.08 24.04 -1.33
CA THR A 59 -0.52 24.09 0.06
C THR A 59 -1.38 22.88 0.39
N ARG A 60 -1.45 22.53 1.68
CA ARG A 60 -2.45 21.58 2.20
C ARG A 60 -3.72 22.32 2.60
N ALA A 61 -4.88 21.69 2.43
CA ALA A 61 -6.15 22.21 2.92
C ALA A 61 -6.26 22.06 4.44
N TYR A 62 -5.68 20.97 5.00
CA TYR A 62 -5.69 20.64 6.43
C TYR A 62 -4.33 20.14 6.86
N ASP A 63 -4.01 20.32 8.15
CA ASP A 63 -2.81 19.73 8.73
C ASP A 63 -2.95 18.20 8.87
N LEU A 64 -1.88 17.49 8.53
CA LEU A 64 -1.76 16.06 8.74
C LEU A 64 -0.99 15.83 10.05
N PRO A 65 -1.63 15.27 11.10
CA PRO A 65 -0.97 15.09 12.39
C PRO A 65 0.34 14.30 12.28
N GLY A 66 1.41 14.84 12.88
CA GLY A 66 2.73 14.20 12.89
C GLY A 66 3.52 14.30 11.58
N VAL A 67 3.00 14.97 10.55
CA VAL A 67 3.69 15.12 9.26
C VAL A 67 3.83 16.62 8.90
N PRO A 68 5.03 17.20 9.06
CA PRO A 68 5.30 18.58 8.60
C PRO A 68 5.07 18.71 7.08
N PRO A 69 4.65 19.90 6.59
CA PRO A 69 4.33 20.10 5.17
C PRO A 69 5.47 19.70 4.21
N GLU A 70 6.71 19.95 4.59
CA GLU A 70 7.90 19.62 3.79
C GLU A 70 8.22 18.11 3.71
N GLN A 71 7.67 17.33 4.64
CA GLN A 71 7.79 15.86 4.66
C GLN A 71 6.58 15.18 4.02
N ASP A 72 5.49 15.92 3.79
CA ASP A 72 4.28 15.40 3.17
C ASP A 72 4.56 14.99 1.72
N LEU A 73 4.35 13.71 1.42
CA LEU A 73 4.63 13.17 0.10
C LEU A 73 3.74 13.76 -1.00
N THR A 74 2.53 14.23 -0.68
CA THR A 74 1.66 14.91 -1.65
C THR A 74 2.24 16.27 -2.05
N VAL A 75 2.70 17.05 -1.08
CA VAL A 75 3.35 18.33 -1.31
C VAL A 75 4.65 18.16 -2.08
N ARG A 76 5.47 17.16 -1.70
CA ARG A 76 6.71 16.83 -2.39
C ARG A 76 6.47 16.38 -3.83
N ALA A 77 5.45 15.56 -4.07
CA ALA A 77 5.06 15.11 -5.40
C ALA A 77 4.63 16.29 -6.29
N ALA A 78 3.80 17.19 -5.77
CA ALA A 78 3.37 18.39 -6.49
C ALA A 78 4.56 19.30 -6.84
N ARG A 79 5.48 19.55 -5.89
CA ARG A 79 6.69 20.35 -6.14
C ARG A 79 7.65 19.68 -7.14
N ALA A 80 7.80 18.35 -7.09
CA ALA A 80 8.60 17.62 -8.06
C ALA A 80 8.04 17.77 -9.48
N LEU A 81 6.72 17.71 -9.63
CA LEU A 81 6.05 17.94 -10.92
C LEU A 81 6.22 19.39 -11.40
N GLN A 82 6.07 20.41 -10.52
CA GLN A 82 6.34 21.80 -10.86
C GLN A 82 7.77 22.01 -11.37
N GLN A 83 8.73 21.46 -10.63
CA GLN A 83 10.15 21.58 -10.97
C GLN A 83 10.48 20.92 -12.33
N ALA A 84 9.94 19.73 -12.58
CA ALA A 84 10.20 18.98 -13.81
C ALA A 84 9.58 19.63 -15.05
N THR A 85 8.44 20.31 -14.91
CA THR A 85 7.67 20.85 -16.04
C THR A 85 7.82 22.36 -16.21
N GLY A 86 8.34 23.08 -15.19
CA GLY A 86 8.42 24.53 -15.19
C GLY A 86 7.05 25.22 -15.11
N THR A 87 5.97 24.49 -14.82
CA THR A 87 4.63 25.09 -14.67
C THR A 87 4.58 26.10 -13.53
N ARG A 88 3.85 27.19 -13.73
CA ARG A 88 3.58 28.20 -12.69
C ARG A 88 2.26 27.94 -11.95
N ALA A 89 1.53 26.89 -12.31
CA ALA A 89 0.31 26.53 -11.63
C ALA A 89 0.61 25.98 -10.23
N GLY A 90 -0.18 26.38 -9.24
CA GLY A 90 -0.18 25.83 -7.90
C GLY A 90 -1.40 24.93 -7.64
N ALA A 91 -1.45 24.35 -6.45
CA ALA A 91 -2.61 23.58 -6.01
C ALA A 91 -2.78 23.67 -4.48
N GLN A 92 -4.03 23.66 -4.04
CA GLN A 92 -4.39 23.29 -2.68
C GLN A 92 -4.79 21.82 -2.67
N ILE A 93 -4.21 21.03 -1.75
CA ILE A 93 -4.38 19.59 -1.67
C ILE A 93 -5.11 19.26 -0.37
N GLY A 94 -6.30 18.66 -0.49
CA GLY A 94 -7.03 18.03 0.61
C GLY A 94 -6.75 16.53 0.65
N LEU A 95 -6.61 15.94 1.83
CA LEU A 95 -6.33 14.52 2.01
C LEU A 95 -7.15 13.95 3.17
N GLU A 96 -8.03 13.00 2.84
CA GLU A 96 -8.76 12.19 3.82
C GLU A 96 -8.09 10.84 3.98
N LYS A 97 -7.44 10.61 5.13
CA LYS A 97 -6.73 9.36 5.43
C LYS A 97 -7.67 8.27 5.95
N ARG A 98 -7.68 7.13 5.24
CA ARG A 98 -8.36 5.88 5.65
C ARG A 98 -7.38 4.72 5.72
N ILE A 99 -6.30 4.78 4.93
CA ILE A 99 -5.21 3.80 4.97
C ILE A 99 -4.34 4.11 6.20
N PRO A 100 -4.20 3.18 7.15
CA PRO A 100 -3.39 3.42 8.34
C PRO A 100 -1.92 3.65 7.99
N GLN A 101 -1.28 4.58 8.69
CA GLN A 101 0.15 4.86 8.52
C GLN A 101 1.01 3.73 9.13
N GLY A 102 2.15 3.46 8.52
CA GLY A 102 3.10 2.46 9.01
C GLY A 102 2.59 1.01 8.93
N GLY A 103 1.62 0.74 8.05
CA GLY A 103 0.98 -0.58 7.89
C GLY A 103 1.55 -1.45 6.77
N GLY A 104 2.55 -1.02 6.01
CA GLY A 104 3.00 -1.79 4.84
C GLY A 104 2.01 -1.77 3.65
N LEU A 105 0.97 -0.94 3.72
CA LEU A 105 -0.09 -0.80 2.70
C LEU A 105 0.20 0.27 1.64
N GLY A 106 1.29 1.00 1.76
CA GLY A 106 1.74 1.99 0.78
C GLY A 106 0.89 3.26 0.71
N GLY A 107 0.11 3.62 1.75
CA GLY A 107 -0.82 4.76 1.71
C GLY A 107 -0.16 6.08 1.29
N GLY A 108 0.92 6.50 1.96
CA GLY A 108 1.62 7.73 1.59
C GLY A 108 2.23 7.71 0.17
N SER A 109 2.67 6.52 -0.28
CA SER A 109 3.16 6.35 -1.67
C SER A 109 2.02 6.44 -2.69
N SER A 110 0.85 5.90 -2.34
CA SER A 110 -0.37 6.04 -3.14
C SER A 110 -0.82 7.48 -3.24
N ASP A 111 -0.82 8.23 -2.12
CA ASP A 111 -1.16 9.65 -2.08
C ASP A 111 -0.23 10.47 -3.00
N ALA A 112 1.09 10.21 -2.95
CA ALA A 112 2.08 10.86 -3.80
C ALA A 112 1.85 10.55 -5.29
N ALA A 113 1.65 9.29 -5.64
CA ALA A 113 1.40 8.88 -7.02
C ALA A 113 0.08 9.47 -7.55
N THR A 114 -0.98 9.42 -6.75
CA THR A 114 -2.27 10.03 -7.05
C THR A 114 -2.11 11.53 -7.28
N THR A 115 -1.30 12.21 -6.47
CA THR A 115 -0.99 13.63 -6.64
C THR A 115 -0.26 13.90 -7.97
N LEU A 116 0.76 13.11 -8.32
CA LEU A 116 1.46 13.23 -9.61
C LEU A 116 0.47 13.08 -10.79
N ILE A 117 -0.38 12.05 -10.76
CA ILE A 117 -1.34 11.76 -11.83
C ILE A 117 -2.40 12.87 -11.93
N ALA A 118 -2.99 13.26 -10.80
CA ALA A 118 -4.05 14.27 -10.76
C ALA A 118 -3.55 15.64 -11.21
N LEU A 119 -2.39 16.07 -10.72
CA LEU A 119 -1.82 17.37 -11.06
C LEU A 119 -1.24 17.39 -12.49
N ASN A 120 -0.71 16.28 -13.01
CA ASN A 120 -0.35 16.17 -14.43
C ASN A 120 -1.56 16.48 -15.34
N ARG A 121 -2.74 16.00 -14.95
CA ARG A 121 -3.99 16.28 -15.64
C ARG A 121 -4.50 17.70 -15.38
N LEU A 122 -4.55 18.12 -14.10
CA LEU A 122 -5.09 19.42 -13.67
C LEU A 122 -4.29 20.60 -14.25
N TRP A 123 -2.96 20.47 -14.25
CA TRP A 123 -2.04 21.49 -14.78
C TRP A 123 -1.77 21.33 -16.27
N ASN A 124 -2.33 20.28 -16.90
CA ASN A 124 -2.12 19.95 -18.32
C ASN A 124 -0.63 19.88 -18.69
N THR A 125 0.18 19.25 -17.85
CA THR A 125 1.63 19.18 -18.04
C THR A 125 2.04 18.13 -19.08
N GLY A 126 1.17 17.16 -19.39
CA GLY A 126 1.31 16.23 -20.51
C GLY A 126 2.41 15.18 -20.33
N LEU A 127 2.92 14.96 -19.11
CA LEU A 127 3.92 13.94 -18.87
C LEU A 127 3.36 12.55 -19.12
N SER A 128 4.15 11.73 -19.79
CA SER A 128 3.90 10.31 -20.00
C SER A 128 3.99 9.52 -18.68
N ARG A 129 3.49 8.29 -18.70
CA ARG A 129 3.61 7.37 -17.56
C ARG A 129 5.07 7.14 -17.16
N ALA A 130 5.95 6.96 -18.13
CA ALA A 130 7.38 6.73 -17.88
C ALA A 130 8.04 7.93 -17.18
N GLU A 131 7.72 9.15 -17.60
CA GLU A 131 8.23 10.37 -16.99
C GLU A 131 7.69 10.55 -15.57
N LEU A 132 6.40 10.29 -15.34
CA LEU A 132 5.82 10.31 -13.99
C LEU A 132 6.42 9.24 -13.08
N MET A 133 6.71 8.04 -13.59
CA MET A 133 7.39 6.99 -12.82
C MET A 133 8.83 7.41 -12.44
N ALA A 134 9.53 8.10 -13.33
CA ALA A 134 10.85 8.65 -13.01
C ALA A 134 10.80 9.71 -11.90
N LEU A 135 9.75 10.55 -11.87
CA LEU A 135 9.51 11.51 -10.79
C LEU A 135 9.03 10.83 -9.49
N ALA A 136 8.39 9.69 -9.60
CA ALA A 136 7.85 8.93 -8.45
C ALA A 136 8.97 8.24 -7.63
N LEU A 137 9.99 7.70 -8.29
CA LEU A 137 11.03 6.90 -7.63
C LEU A 137 11.79 7.65 -6.51
N PRO A 138 12.21 8.91 -6.67
CA PRO A 138 12.84 9.68 -5.59
C PRO A 138 11.92 10.00 -4.41
N LEU A 139 10.60 9.90 -4.58
CA LEU A 139 9.62 10.11 -3.51
C LEU A 139 9.52 8.89 -2.59
N GLY A 140 9.71 7.68 -3.14
CA GLY A 140 9.70 6.43 -2.41
C GLY A 140 9.66 5.21 -3.33
N ALA A 141 10.22 4.08 -2.88
CA ALA A 141 10.34 2.85 -3.68
C ALA A 141 8.97 2.27 -4.14
N ASP A 142 7.91 2.45 -3.34
CA ASP A 142 6.56 1.99 -3.68
C ASP A 142 5.77 3.00 -4.56
N VAL A 143 6.23 4.25 -4.72
CA VAL A 143 5.45 5.25 -5.49
C VAL A 143 5.31 4.86 -6.97
N PRO A 144 6.35 4.32 -7.64
CA PRO A 144 6.26 3.95 -9.05
C PRO A 144 5.16 2.94 -9.38
N VAL A 145 4.87 1.95 -8.52
CA VAL A 145 3.83 0.95 -8.83
C VAL A 145 2.44 1.56 -8.92
N PHE A 146 2.14 2.58 -8.11
CA PHE A 146 0.85 3.28 -8.19
C PHE A 146 0.73 4.12 -9.48
N VAL A 147 1.83 4.72 -9.96
CA VAL A 147 1.86 5.40 -11.27
C VAL A 147 1.80 4.39 -12.42
N PHE A 148 2.46 3.23 -12.29
CA PHE A 148 2.37 2.12 -13.25
C PHE A 148 0.93 1.66 -13.44
N GLY A 149 0.16 1.63 -12.35
CA GLY A 149 -1.29 1.51 -12.36
C GLY A 149 -1.83 0.11 -12.62
N GLN A 150 -1.01 -0.92 -12.52
CA GLN A 150 -1.40 -2.34 -12.62
C GLN A 150 -0.77 -3.15 -11.50
N SER A 151 -1.39 -4.29 -11.16
CA SER A 151 -0.69 -5.30 -10.38
C SER A 151 0.59 -5.69 -11.10
N ALA A 152 1.69 -5.82 -10.37
CA ALA A 152 3.00 -5.99 -10.96
C ALA A 152 3.88 -6.98 -10.19
N PHE A 153 4.59 -7.81 -10.92
CA PHE A 153 5.80 -8.47 -10.44
C PHE A 153 6.91 -7.43 -10.43
N ALA A 154 7.52 -7.22 -9.29
CA ALA A 154 8.51 -6.19 -9.07
C ALA A 154 9.86 -6.80 -8.70
N GLU A 155 10.93 -6.25 -9.29
CA GLU A 155 12.32 -6.61 -9.06
C GLU A 155 13.15 -5.35 -8.76
N GLY A 156 14.47 -5.51 -8.61
CA GLY A 156 15.34 -4.41 -8.21
C GLY A 156 15.12 -4.04 -6.75
N VAL A 157 14.96 -2.75 -6.44
CA VAL A 157 14.52 -2.29 -5.12
C VAL A 157 12.99 -2.16 -5.02
N GLY A 158 12.26 -2.69 -6.02
CA GLY A 158 10.81 -2.62 -6.17
C GLY A 158 10.34 -1.77 -7.36
N GLU A 159 11.28 -1.20 -8.13
CA GLU A 159 11.02 -0.26 -9.23
C GLU A 159 10.92 -0.91 -10.61
N GLN A 160 11.48 -2.12 -10.79
CA GLN A 160 11.42 -2.84 -12.06
C GLN A 160 10.12 -3.63 -12.15
N LEU A 161 9.13 -3.03 -12.81
CA LEU A 161 7.75 -3.50 -12.79
C LEU A 161 7.36 -4.21 -14.09
N SER A 162 6.88 -5.44 -13.96
CA SER A 162 6.27 -6.21 -15.03
C SER A 162 4.80 -6.48 -14.70
N ALA A 163 3.89 -6.08 -15.60
CA ALA A 163 2.47 -6.26 -15.38
C ALA A 163 2.08 -7.73 -15.21
N VAL A 164 1.22 -8.01 -14.24
CA VAL A 164 0.65 -9.35 -14.02
C VAL A 164 -0.88 -9.26 -13.95
N THR A 165 -1.53 -10.25 -14.55
CA THR A 165 -2.97 -10.44 -14.40
C THR A 165 -3.22 -11.40 -13.25
N LEU A 166 -3.91 -10.93 -12.22
CA LEU A 166 -4.25 -11.72 -11.04
C LEU A 166 -5.71 -12.15 -11.08
N PRO A 167 -6.04 -13.35 -10.59
CA PRO A 167 -7.44 -13.77 -10.48
C PRO A 167 -8.20 -12.85 -9.52
N PRO A 168 -9.55 -12.76 -9.66
CA PRO A 168 -10.37 -12.06 -8.67
C PRO A 168 -10.13 -12.63 -7.27
N ALA A 169 -9.95 -11.76 -6.30
CA ALA A 169 -9.83 -12.12 -4.90
C ALA A 169 -10.27 -10.96 -4.02
N ALA A 170 -10.56 -11.25 -2.76
CA ALA A 170 -10.83 -10.27 -1.73
C ALA A 170 -10.00 -10.56 -0.49
N TYR A 171 -9.87 -9.58 0.37
CA TYR A 171 -8.98 -9.65 1.52
C TYR A 171 -9.68 -9.13 2.78
N VAL A 172 -9.39 -9.72 3.93
CA VAL A 172 -9.53 -9.03 5.21
C VAL A 172 -8.18 -8.42 5.54
N LEU A 173 -8.13 -7.11 5.63
CA LEU A 173 -6.97 -6.34 6.07
C LEU A 173 -7.11 -6.11 7.58
N ALA A 174 -6.09 -6.41 8.35
CA ALA A 174 -6.09 -6.24 9.79
C ALA A 174 -4.78 -5.60 10.23
N GLN A 175 -4.86 -4.37 10.76
CA GLN A 175 -3.68 -3.69 11.29
C GLN A 175 -3.70 -3.72 12.82
N PRO A 176 -2.80 -4.46 13.47
CA PRO A 176 -2.58 -4.38 14.91
C PRO A 176 -2.23 -2.95 15.34
N ASP A 177 -2.46 -2.62 16.60
CA ASP A 177 -2.02 -1.35 17.18
C ASP A 177 -0.49 -1.34 17.38
N ALA A 178 0.21 -1.40 16.26
CA ALA A 178 1.66 -1.38 16.16
C ALA A 178 2.12 -0.61 14.91
N SER A 179 3.30 -0.04 14.97
CA SER A 179 3.97 0.61 13.83
C SER A 179 5.39 0.04 13.72
N VAL A 180 5.77 -0.35 12.51
CA VAL A 180 7.07 -0.97 12.24
C VAL A 180 7.89 -0.02 11.36
N PRO A 181 9.00 0.54 11.87
CA PRO A 181 9.90 1.33 11.04
C PRO A 181 10.59 0.44 10.01
N THR A 182 10.26 0.61 8.73
CA THR A 182 10.77 -0.21 7.61
C THR A 182 12.31 -0.29 7.61
N VAL A 183 12.98 0.83 7.88
CA VAL A 183 14.45 0.91 7.91
C VAL A 183 15.06 -0.01 8.99
N GLU A 184 14.41 -0.14 10.14
CA GLU A 184 14.85 -1.02 11.22
C GLU A 184 14.85 -2.49 10.77
N ILE A 185 13.79 -2.92 10.09
CA ILE A 185 13.65 -4.31 9.63
C ILE A 185 14.68 -4.63 8.55
N PHE A 186 14.89 -3.73 7.58
CA PHE A 186 15.92 -3.95 6.56
C PHE A 186 17.35 -3.94 7.14
N ARG A 187 17.59 -3.28 8.28
CA ARG A 187 18.87 -3.29 9.00
C ARG A 187 19.03 -4.48 9.94
N ALA A 188 17.98 -5.23 10.19
CA ALA A 188 17.99 -6.35 11.13
C ALA A 188 19.08 -7.38 10.75
N PRO A 189 19.97 -7.79 11.69
CA PRO A 189 21.07 -8.71 11.39
C PRO A 189 20.60 -10.10 11.01
N ASP A 190 19.41 -10.48 11.46
CA ASP A 190 18.76 -11.76 11.29
C ASP A 190 17.75 -11.79 10.12
N LEU A 191 17.73 -10.75 9.28
CA LEU A 191 16.95 -10.71 8.06
C LEU A 191 17.53 -11.67 7.01
N THR A 192 16.70 -12.54 6.44
CA THR A 192 17.05 -13.35 5.26
C THR A 192 17.33 -12.41 4.07
N ARG A 193 18.49 -12.60 3.39
CA ARG A 193 18.93 -11.72 2.29
C ARG A 193 19.38 -12.46 1.04
N ASP A 194 19.20 -13.75 1.02
CA ASP A 194 19.70 -14.69 0.02
C ASP A 194 18.61 -15.66 -0.43
N SER A 195 17.36 -15.21 -0.39
CA SER A 195 16.25 -16.00 -0.94
C SER A 195 16.47 -16.24 -2.43
N SER A 196 16.25 -17.48 -2.85
CA SER A 196 16.37 -17.85 -4.26
C SER A 196 15.40 -17.01 -5.09
N SER A 197 15.92 -16.43 -6.18
CA SER A 197 15.06 -15.73 -7.14
C SER A 197 14.10 -16.71 -7.79
N ILE A 198 12.87 -16.26 -8.02
CA ILE A 198 11.82 -16.99 -8.70
C ILE A 198 11.53 -16.35 -10.05
N ARG A 199 11.01 -17.13 -10.98
CA ARG A 199 10.52 -16.57 -12.25
C ARG A 199 9.08 -16.13 -12.08
N MET A 200 8.70 -15.05 -12.74
CA MET A 200 7.30 -14.59 -12.78
C MET A 200 6.34 -15.72 -13.20
N ALA A 201 6.77 -16.60 -14.14
CA ALA A 201 5.97 -17.74 -14.57
C ALA A 201 5.66 -18.74 -13.46
N ASP A 202 6.58 -18.93 -12.50
CA ASP A 202 6.38 -19.84 -11.37
C ASP A 202 5.32 -19.27 -10.41
N PHE A 203 5.33 -17.96 -10.20
CA PHE A 203 4.26 -17.27 -9.46
C PHE A 203 2.91 -17.35 -10.19
N LEU A 204 2.88 -17.14 -11.51
CA LEU A 204 1.65 -17.17 -12.30
C LEU A 204 1.01 -18.57 -12.40
N ALA A 205 1.75 -19.63 -12.11
CA ALA A 205 1.20 -20.99 -12.03
C ALA A 205 0.32 -21.18 -10.78
N ASP A 206 0.59 -20.45 -9.68
CA ASP A 206 -0.23 -20.42 -8.45
C ASP A 206 -0.27 -19.00 -7.87
N PRO A 207 -1.01 -18.07 -8.49
CA PRO A 207 -0.95 -16.65 -8.15
C PRO A 207 -1.82 -16.30 -6.93
N THR A 208 -1.67 -17.05 -5.85
CA THR A 208 -2.39 -16.87 -4.58
C THR A 208 -1.47 -16.36 -3.48
N SER A 209 -2.05 -15.93 -2.37
CA SER A 209 -1.29 -15.59 -1.17
C SER A 209 -0.62 -16.80 -0.51
N ALA A 210 -0.90 -18.01 -0.95
CA ALA A 210 -0.19 -19.22 -0.51
C ALA A 210 1.22 -19.32 -1.13
N PHE A 211 1.44 -18.67 -2.28
CA PHE A 211 2.74 -18.67 -2.95
C PHE A 211 3.80 -17.91 -2.16
N GLY A 212 4.99 -18.49 -2.07
CA GLY A 212 6.16 -17.85 -1.47
C GLY A 212 5.97 -17.49 0.01
N ARG A 213 6.71 -16.48 0.46
CA ARG A 213 6.69 -15.96 1.83
C ARG A 213 7.01 -14.48 1.85
N ASN A 214 6.89 -13.84 3.02
CA ASN A 214 7.46 -12.52 3.26
C ASN A 214 8.73 -12.68 4.13
N ASP A 215 9.90 -12.46 3.54
CA ASP A 215 11.19 -12.59 4.24
C ASP A 215 11.38 -11.60 5.39
N LEU A 216 10.59 -10.51 5.40
CA LEU A 216 10.61 -9.53 6.50
C LEU A 216 9.82 -10.03 7.72
N GLU A 217 8.81 -10.89 7.52
CA GLU A 217 7.87 -11.35 8.55
C GLU A 217 8.56 -11.97 9.78
N PRO A 218 9.53 -12.90 9.65
CA PRO A 218 10.21 -13.46 10.82
C PRO A 218 11.00 -12.42 11.63
N ALA A 219 11.61 -11.45 10.96
CA ALA A 219 12.35 -10.38 11.62
C ALA A 219 11.43 -9.39 12.35
N VAL A 220 10.24 -9.13 11.77
CA VAL A 220 9.20 -8.31 12.42
C VAL A 220 8.63 -9.04 13.63
N PHE A 221 8.24 -10.29 13.53
CA PHE A 221 7.61 -11.04 14.60
C PHE A 221 8.51 -11.16 15.82
N ARG A 222 9.82 -11.41 15.63
CA ARG A 222 10.78 -11.44 16.74
C ARG A 222 10.91 -10.08 17.48
N ARG A 223 10.78 -8.95 16.77
CA ARG A 223 10.92 -7.61 17.36
C ARG A 223 9.59 -7.05 17.88
N TYR A 224 8.51 -7.47 17.28
CA TYR A 224 7.15 -7.02 17.56
C TYR A 224 6.22 -8.23 17.81
N PRO A 225 6.39 -8.97 18.94
CA PRO A 225 5.63 -10.20 19.21
C PRO A 225 4.11 -10.03 19.14
N ARG A 226 3.61 -8.83 19.48
CA ARG A 226 2.18 -8.51 19.36
C ARG A 226 1.63 -8.64 17.94
N ILE A 227 2.47 -8.47 16.91
CA ILE A 227 2.05 -8.66 15.52
C ILE A 227 1.90 -10.15 15.23
N GLU A 228 2.80 -10.99 15.72
CA GLU A 228 2.72 -12.46 15.63
C GLU A 228 1.49 -12.99 16.36
N GLU A 229 1.28 -12.56 17.63
CA GLU A 229 0.09 -12.88 18.42
C GLU A 229 -1.21 -12.51 17.66
N SER A 230 -1.22 -11.33 17.00
CA SER A 230 -2.34 -10.89 16.17
C SER A 230 -2.55 -11.79 14.95
N ALA A 231 -1.47 -12.23 14.30
CA ALA A 231 -1.54 -13.13 13.15
C ALA A 231 -2.10 -14.51 13.56
N ASP A 232 -1.62 -15.05 14.67
CA ASP A 232 -2.06 -16.36 15.18
C ASP A 232 -3.51 -16.30 15.69
N TRP A 233 -3.89 -15.21 16.34
CA TRP A 233 -5.26 -14.99 16.73
C TRP A 233 -6.20 -14.94 15.50
N LEU A 234 -5.85 -14.16 14.46
CA LEU A 234 -6.60 -14.11 13.21
C LEU A 234 -6.70 -15.48 12.55
N LYS A 235 -5.60 -16.23 12.43
CA LYS A 235 -5.59 -17.60 11.90
C LYS A 235 -6.57 -18.50 12.66
N SER A 236 -6.59 -18.42 14.00
CA SER A 236 -7.46 -19.23 14.83
C SER A 236 -8.95 -18.92 14.57
N ARG A 237 -9.31 -17.64 14.43
CA ARG A 237 -10.69 -17.21 14.18
C ARG A 237 -11.19 -17.57 12.80
N LEU A 238 -10.36 -17.33 11.79
CA LEU A 238 -10.71 -17.65 10.40
C LEU A 238 -10.83 -19.16 10.13
N LYS A 239 -10.06 -20.00 10.82
CA LYS A 239 -10.23 -21.48 10.75
C LYS A 239 -11.59 -21.95 11.23
N VAL A 240 -12.08 -21.41 12.35
CA VAL A 240 -13.41 -21.75 12.91
C VAL A 240 -14.51 -21.41 11.91
N GLN A 241 -14.41 -20.25 11.26
CA GLN A 241 -15.41 -19.75 10.33
C GLN A 241 -15.56 -20.60 9.06
N LEU A 242 -14.46 -21.09 8.51
CA LEU A 242 -14.45 -21.82 7.24
C LEU A 242 -14.69 -23.33 7.40
N GLN A 243 -15.12 -23.78 8.59
CA GLN A 243 -15.43 -25.19 8.91
C GLN A 243 -14.31 -26.15 8.44
N ASP A 244 -13.07 -25.80 8.71
CA ASP A 244 -11.87 -26.60 8.42
C ASP A 244 -11.64 -26.94 6.92
N ARG A 245 -12.37 -26.29 5.98
CA ARG A 245 -12.32 -26.63 4.55
C ARG A 245 -11.26 -25.88 3.75
N THR A 246 -10.66 -24.82 4.32
CA THR A 246 -9.57 -24.06 3.66
C THR A 246 -8.56 -23.56 4.69
N CYS A 247 -7.29 -23.84 4.47
CA CYS A 247 -6.21 -23.20 5.23
C CYS A 247 -6.21 -21.69 4.89
N VAL A 248 -6.76 -20.87 5.78
CA VAL A 248 -6.63 -19.42 5.63
C VAL A 248 -5.20 -19.03 5.96
N ASN A 249 -4.50 -18.57 4.96
CA ASN A 249 -3.15 -18.05 5.13
C ASN A 249 -3.23 -16.58 5.55
N VAL A 250 -2.86 -16.30 6.80
CA VAL A 250 -2.70 -14.92 7.28
C VAL A 250 -1.26 -14.51 7.06
N ARG A 251 -1.02 -13.43 6.34
CA ARG A 251 0.30 -12.91 5.95
C ARG A 251 0.45 -11.45 6.29
N MET A 252 1.67 -11.01 6.43
CA MET A 252 2.01 -9.61 6.61
C MET A 252 2.32 -8.95 5.27
N SER A 253 1.80 -7.74 5.04
CA SER A 253 2.10 -6.93 3.87
C SER A 253 3.35 -6.08 4.08
N GLY A 254 4.29 -6.15 3.14
CA GLY A 254 5.52 -5.35 3.19
C GLY A 254 6.30 -5.54 4.49
N SER A 255 6.74 -4.45 5.10
CA SER A 255 7.42 -4.46 6.40
C SER A 255 6.45 -4.50 7.59
N GLY A 256 5.15 -4.65 7.35
CA GLY A 256 4.13 -4.66 8.41
C GLY A 256 3.73 -3.22 8.86
N ALA A 257 2.88 -3.09 9.85
CA ALA A 257 2.30 -4.16 10.70
C ALA A 257 1.02 -4.80 10.12
N CYS A 258 0.52 -4.38 8.96
CA CYS A 258 -0.75 -4.87 8.44
C CYS A 258 -0.65 -6.35 8.03
N LEU A 259 -1.58 -7.12 8.55
CA LEU A 259 -1.83 -8.51 8.20
C LEU A 259 -2.99 -8.57 7.20
N TYR A 260 -3.00 -9.62 6.37
CA TYR A 260 -4.13 -9.85 5.48
C TYR A 260 -4.41 -11.35 5.34
N ALA A 261 -5.69 -11.66 5.07
CA ALA A 261 -6.15 -12.99 4.71
C ALA A 261 -6.91 -12.92 3.38
N GLU A 262 -6.64 -13.87 2.47
CA GLU A 262 -7.25 -13.92 1.14
C GLU A 262 -8.53 -14.75 1.13
N PHE A 263 -9.52 -14.30 0.36
CA PHE A 263 -10.81 -14.94 0.13
C PHE A 263 -11.15 -14.93 -1.37
N SER A 264 -11.89 -15.92 -1.82
CA SER A 264 -12.31 -16.01 -3.23
C SER A 264 -13.34 -14.94 -3.59
N THR A 265 -14.12 -14.41 -2.64
CA THR A 265 -15.16 -13.40 -2.87
C THR A 265 -15.18 -12.33 -1.79
N LEU A 266 -15.60 -11.12 -2.17
CA LEU A 266 -15.80 -10.01 -1.24
C LEU A 266 -16.86 -10.36 -0.16
N GLN A 267 -17.88 -11.12 -0.52
CA GLN A 267 -18.91 -11.54 0.43
C GLN A 267 -18.32 -12.37 1.58
N GLN A 268 -17.42 -13.31 1.26
CA GLN A 268 -16.72 -14.11 2.28
C GLN A 268 -15.83 -13.22 3.17
N ALA A 269 -15.09 -12.29 2.59
CA ALA A 269 -14.26 -11.36 3.35
C ALA A 269 -15.10 -10.46 4.27
N VAL A 270 -16.26 -9.97 3.81
CA VAL A 270 -17.18 -9.15 4.62
C VAL A 270 -17.78 -9.96 5.78
N LEU A 271 -18.12 -11.22 5.57
CA LEU A 271 -18.59 -12.09 6.65
C LEU A 271 -17.50 -12.31 7.70
N ALA A 272 -16.26 -12.55 7.25
CA ALA A 272 -15.09 -12.70 8.12
C ALA A 272 -14.83 -11.40 8.94
N GLU A 273 -14.85 -10.23 8.32
CA GLU A 273 -14.75 -8.93 9.00
C GLU A 273 -15.79 -8.77 10.11
N LYS A 274 -17.05 -9.09 9.81
CA LYS A 274 -18.15 -8.97 10.77
C LYS A 274 -17.97 -9.88 11.99
N GLU A 275 -17.57 -11.12 11.79
CA GLU A 275 -17.38 -12.09 12.87
C GLU A 275 -16.16 -11.74 13.74
N ILE A 276 -15.04 -11.34 13.12
CA ILE A 276 -13.85 -10.88 13.84
C ILE A 276 -14.24 -9.67 14.72
N THR A 277 -14.93 -8.69 14.13
CA THR A 277 -15.34 -7.47 14.84
C THR A 277 -16.35 -7.77 15.96
N ALA A 278 -17.28 -8.70 15.74
CA ALA A 278 -18.23 -9.12 16.77
C ALA A 278 -17.53 -9.80 17.95
N THR A 279 -16.56 -10.68 17.68
CA THR A 279 -15.76 -11.34 18.72
C THR A 279 -15.01 -10.32 19.59
N MET A 280 -14.42 -9.30 18.98
CA MET A 280 -13.71 -8.24 19.71
C MET A 280 -14.66 -7.43 20.62
N ARG A 281 -15.87 -7.11 20.15
CA ARG A 281 -16.87 -6.37 20.94
C ARG A 281 -17.36 -7.16 22.15
N VAL A 282 -17.49 -8.47 22.04
CA VAL A 282 -17.91 -9.33 23.17
C VAL A 282 -16.79 -9.42 24.20
N ALA A 283 -15.56 -9.63 23.78
CA ALA A 283 -14.41 -9.74 24.67
C ALA A 283 -14.10 -8.43 25.41
N GLY A 284 -14.30 -7.27 24.77
CA GLY A 284 -14.14 -5.95 25.42
C GLY A 284 -15.10 -5.67 26.59
N LYS A 285 -16.09 -6.54 26.82
CA LYS A 285 -16.98 -6.48 28.00
C LYS A 285 -16.50 -7.36 29.16
N THR A 286 -15.41 -8.11 28.97
CA THR A 286 -14.80 -8.95 30.00
C THR A 286 -13.49 -8.32 30.45
N THR A 287 -13.12 -8.46 31.73
CA THR A 287 -11.93 -7.84 32.34
C THR A 287 -10.61 -8.50 31.92
N SER A 288 -10.64 -9.43 30.98
CA SER A 288 -9.44 -10.13 30.48
C SER A 288 -9.06 -9.61 29.09
N PRO A 289 -7.78 -9.33 28.79
CA PRO A 289 -7.32 -8.99 27.44
C PRO A 289 -7.32 -10.25 26.56
N ALA A 290 -8.52 -10.66 26.14
CA ALA A 290 -8.70 -11.94 25.44
C ALA A 290 -8.36 -11.88 23.93
N HIS A 291 -7.98 -10.71 23.39
CA HIS A 291 -7.68 -10.52 21.97
C HIS A 291 -6.70 -9.35 21.75
N PRO A 292 -5.93 -9.37 20.63
CA PRO A 292 -5.12 -8.24 20.21
C PRO A 292 -5.98 -7.00 19.88
N GLU A 293 -5.40 -5.82 20.03
CA GLU A 293 -6.01 -4.57 19.59
C GLU A 293 -5.66 -4.31 18.11
N PHE A 294 -6.66 -3.88 17.34
CA PHE A 294 -6.50 -3.54 15.93
C PHE A 294 -6.98 -2.10 15.67
N ARG A 295 -6.16 -1.34 14.95
CA ARG A 295 -6.53 -0.01 14.43
C ARG A 295 -7.48 -0.11 13.23
N LEU A 296 -7.38 -1.19 12.47
CA LEU A 296 -8.18 -1.46 11.29
C LEU A 296 -8.49 -2.95 11.20
N ILE A 297 -9.75 -3.27 10.93
CA ILE A 297 -10.17 -4.55 10.35
C ILE A 297 -11.14 -4.19 9.23
N LYS A 298 -10.80 -4.58 7.98
CA LYS A 298 -11.56 -4.17 6.81
C LYS A 298 -11.54 -5.21 5.72
N ALA A 299 -12.72 -5.63 5.25
CA ALA A 299 -12.86 -6.39 4.02
C ALA A 299 -12.64 -5.47 2.81
N SER A 300 -11.84 -5.93 1.86
CA SER A 300 -11.40 -5.15 0.71
C SER A 300 -11.36 -6.03 -0.54
N ALA A 301 -11.88 -5.55 -1.66
CA ALA A 301 -11.72 -6.23 -2.93
C ALA A 301 -10.32 -6.02 -3.49
N GLY A 302 -9.73 -7.04 -4.12
CA GLY A 302 -8.56 -6.85 -4.95
C GLY A 302 -8.93 -6.12 -6.23
N LEU A 303 -8.24 -5.01 -6.52
CA LEU A 303 -8.45 -4.25 -7.75
C LEU A 303 -7.67 -4.87 -8.90
N VAL A 304 -8.25 -4.83 -10.10
CA VAL A 304 -7.57 -5.24 -11.34
C VAL A 304 -6.48 -4.23 -11.70
N GLU A 305 -6.76 -2.95 -11.51
CA GLU A 305 -5.89 -1.83 -11.85
C GLU A 305 -6.17 -0.61 -10.96
N HIS A 306 -5.26 0.34 -10.97
CA HIS A 306 -5.41 1.61 -10.26
C HIS A 306 -6.56 2.43 -10.87
N PRO A 307 -7.45 3.04 -10.08
CA PRO A 307 -8.59 3.81 -10.58
C PRO A 307 -8.23 4.94 -11.55
N LEU A 308 -7.04 5.53 -11.39
CA LEU A 308 -6.55 6.63 -12.23
C LEU A 308 -5.70 6.17 -13.42
N ARG A 309 -5.63 4.88 -13.70
CA ARG A 309 -4.75 4.34 -14.75
C ARG A 309 -4.90 5.05 -16.09
N TYR A 310 -6.11 5.39 -16.46
CA TYR A 310 -6.43 6.02 -17.75
C TYR A 310 -6.41 7.55 -17.73
N TRP A 311 -6.02 8.15 -16.62
CA TRP A 311 -5.83 9.60 -16.54
C TRP A 311 -4.52 10.08 -17.17
N ILE A 312 -3.59 9.17 -17.38
CA ILE A 312 -2.31 9.43 -18.06
C ILE A 312 -2.45 8.99 -19.50
N ALA A 313 -2.07 9.85 -20.46
CA ALA A 313 -2.02 9.49 -21.86
C ALA A 313 -1.10 8.26 -22.09
N ARG A 314 -1.49 7.45 -23.08
CA ARG A 314 -0.71 6.25 -23.42
C ARG A 314 0.60 6.63 -24.06
#